data_c777ff9d3deab83f1b4a97b4b5503541
#
_entry.id   c777ff9d3deab83f1b4a97b4b5503541
#
_cell.length_a   1.000
_cell.length_b   1.000
_cell.length_c   1.000
_cell.angle_alpha   90.00
_cell.angle_beta   90.00
_cell.angle_gamma   90.00
#
_symmetry.space_group_name_H-M   'P 1'
#
loop_
_entity.id
_entity.type
_entity.pdbx_description
1 polymer ?
#
loop_
_entity_poly.entity_id
_entity_poly.type
_entity_poly.pdbx_seq_one_letter_code
_entity_poly.pdbx_strand_id
1 'polypeptide(L)'
;MLCLPLHREILCSYAVRIPGLVFQSIDGALEGVIGESWILQDKKISIGWYASNGVEDSEEKDQLTAALEQDVAGLSPITTSSSYFYGKALARAARLALIAKEICSYSLVGQIREFLVNSITPWLKGTFPGNAILYDPKWGGLISKNGATDPGADFGLGIYNDHHYHWGYFCYAGAVLAKLDPSWGRLYKPHLYALVGDYMNLKRHNDFFPRLRNFDPWLLHSWAGGLTVFADGRNQESTSEAINAYYAASLVGLAYGDLHLIQTGLTLAVLESRAAQSLWHVPSWSSLYESQFVDQNRVVGVLWASKRDSGLWFAPPDWRECRLGIQLLPITPITEYLFKDVNFVQELVEWTWPALSRAGVGEGWKGFVYALQAMYARGPALNNTLLLKSHDDGNSLSNLLWWIFSQRQMRIPQ
;
A
#
# COMPACT_ATOMS: atom_id res chain seq x y z
N MET A 1 6.95 -27.52 13.49
CA MET A 1 7.17 -26.30 12.66
C MET A 1 7.93 -25.26 13.48
N LEU A 2 8.64 -24.34 12.82
CA LEU A 2 9.36 -23.25 13.49
C LEU A 2 8.53 -21.95 13.40
N CYS A 3 8.41 -21.25 14.49
CA CYS A 3 7.51 -20.11 14.70
C CYS A 3 8.34 -18.83 14.90
N LEU A 4 8.15 -17.83 14.04
CA LEU A 4 8.74 -16.50 14.16
C LEU A 4 8.14 -15.72 15.34
N PRO A 5 8.80 -14.65 15.82
CA PRO A 5 8.22 -13.76 16.84
C PRO A 5 6.81 -13.28 16.48
N LEU A 6 6.62 -12.81 15.26
CA LEU A 6 5.33 -12.31 14.76
C LEU A 6 4.22 -13.40 14.76
N HIS A 7 4.57 -14.67 14.55
CA HIS A 7 3.60 -15.76 14.65
C HIS A 7 3.17 -15.99 16.08
N ARG A 8 4.09 -15.89 17.07
CA ARG A 8 3.79 -16.12 18.49
C ARG A 8 2.73 -15.20 19.04
N GLU A 9 2.62 -14.00 18.50
CA GLU A 9 1.61 -13.01 18.91
C GLU A 9 0.19 -13.37 18.48
N ILE A 10 0.04 -14.16 17.42
CA ILE A 10 -1.26 -14.50 16.82
C ILE A 10 -1.53 -16.01 16.75
N LEU A 11 -0.60 -16.82 17.25
CA LEU A 11 -0.77 -18.27 17.31
C LEU A 11 -1.82 -18.63 18.39
N CYS A 12 -2.81 -19.43 18.03
CA CYS A 12 -3.83 -19.88 18.98
C CYS A 12 -3.23 -20.62 20.18
N SER A 13 -3.82 -20.43 21.35
CA SER A 13 -3.32 -20.88 22.68
C SER A 13 -3.16 -22.38 22.84
N TYR A 14 -3.79 -23.19 21.99
CA TYR A 14 -3.65 -24.66 22.03
C TYR A 14 -2.42 -25.18 21.29
N ALA A 15 -1.67 -24.33 20.61
CA ALA A 15 -0.41 -24.74 20.00
C ALA A 15 0.66 -24.99 21.08
N VAL A 16 1.29 -26.16 21.01
CA VAL A 16 2.28 -26.58 22.00
C VAL A 16 3.68 -26.17 21.55
N ARG A 17 4.31 -25.25 22.29
CA ARG A 17 5.71 -24.87 22.06
C ARG A 17 6.64 -25.95 22.65
N ILE A 18 7.78 -26.17 22.02
CA ILE A 18 8.85 -27.07 22.49
C ILE A 18 9.88 -26.24 23.24
N PRO A 19 9.94 -26.31 24.59
CA PRO A 19 10.91 -25.55 25.36
C PRO A 19 12.35 -25.87 24.92
N GLY A 20 13.17 -24.83 24.71
CA GLY A 20 14.58 -24.96 24.35
C GLY A 20 14.88 -25.30 22.89
N LEU A 21 13.87 -25.58 22.05
CA LEU A 21 14.07 -25.74 20.62
C LEU A 21 14.00 -24.36 19.95
N VAL A 22 15.13 -23.65 19.94
CA VAL A 22 15.26 -22.28 19.42
C VAL A 22 16.39 -22.20 18.40
N PHE A 23 16.12 -21.53 17.29
CA PHE A 23 17.10 -21.23 16.26
C PHE A 23 17.12 -19.73 15.98
N GLN A 24 18.31 -19.18 15.74
CA GLN A 24 18.46 -17.77 15.38
C GLN A 24 18.23 -17.58 13.88
N SER A 25 17.49 -16.55 13.51
CA SER A 25 17.34 -16.10 12.14
C SER A 25 17.39 -14.57 12.05
N ILE A 26 17.53 -14.05 10.84
CA ILE A 26 17.50 -12.60 10.59
C ILE A 26 16.11 -11.99 10.93
N ASP A 27 15.05 -12.80 10.95
CA ASP A 27 13.67 -12.41 11.30
C ASP A 27 13.37 -12.66 12.79
N GLY A 28 14.39 -12.89 13.60
CA GLY A 28 14.31 -13.16 15.02
C GLY A 28 14.40 -14.64 15.39
N ALA A 29 14.29 -14.93 16.68
CA ALA A 29 14.41 -16.29 17.20
C ALA A 29 13.20 -17.14 16.79
N LEU A 30 13.48 -18.24 16.10
CA LEU A 30 12.51 -19.26 15.72
C LEU A 30 12.32 -20.25 16.86
N GLU A 31 11.09 -20.49 17.28
CA GLU A 31 10.76 -21.51 18.30
C GLU A 31 10.06 -22.71 17.69
N GLY A 32 10.40 -23.91 18.16
CA GLY A 32 9.70 -25.14 17.79
C GLY A 32 8.27 -25.19 18.28
N VAL A 33 7.32 -25.57 17.42
CA VAL A 33 5.92 -25.77 17.76
C VAL A 33 5.44 -27.10 17.20
N ILE A 34 4.77 -27.91 18.04
CA ILE A 34 4.19 -29.19 17.66
C ILE A 34 2.86 -28.96 16.97
N GLY A 35 2.63 -29.69 15.89
CA GLY A 35 1.36 -29.71 15.17
C GLY A 35 1.54 -29.90 13.67
N GLU A 36 0.53 -30.47 13.03
CA GLU A 36 0.44 -30.63 11.58
C GLU A 36 -0.06 -29.36 10.87
N SER A 37 -0.73 -28.49 11.65
CA SER A 37 -1.24 -27.20 11.21
C SER A 37 -1.18 -26.17 12.32
N TRP A 38 -1.10 -24.90 11.95
CA TRP A 38 -1.25 -23.77 12.88
C TRP A 38 -2.52 -23.00 12.54
N ILE A 39 -3.15 -22.49 13.59
CA ILE A 39 -4.17 -21.45 13.45
C ILE A 39 -3.57 -20.16 13.97
N LEU A 40 -3.43 -19.19 13.06
CA LEU A 40 -3.04 -17.83 13.35
C LEU A 40 -4.32 -16.99 13.41
N GLN A 41 -4.55 -16.29 14.51
CA GLN A 41 -5.75 -15.50 14.73
C GLN A 41 -5.37 -14.07 15.10
N ASP A 42 -5.68 -13.12 14.23
CA ASP A 42 -5.52 -11.70 14.51
C ASP A 42 -6.87 -11.02 14.75
N LYS A 43 -6.81 -9.80 15.27
CA LYS A 43 -8.01 -8.98 15.49
C LYS A 43 -8.67 -8.66 14.15
N LYS A 44 -9.98 -8.86 14.09
CA LYS A 44 -10.76 -8.44 12.93
C LYS A 44 -10.73 -6.93 12.80
N ILE A 45 -10.41 -6.44 11.62
CA ILE A 45 -10.52 -5.02 11.27
C ILE A 45 -11.76 -4.81 10.40
N SER A 46 -12.33 -3.63 10.51
CA SER A 46 -13.45 -3.18 9.66
C SER A 46 -13.04 -1.89 8.98
N ILE A 47 -12.38 -2.03 7.83
CA ILE A 47 -11.96 -0.89 6.99
C ILE A 47 -12.70 -1.00 5.66
N GLY A 48 -13.37 0.07 5.29
CA GLY A 48 -14.13 0.16 4.04
C GLY A 48 -13.58 1.27 3.14
N TRP A 49 -14.50 2.00 2.52
CA TRP A 49 -14.19 3.05 1.55
C TRP A 49 -13.61 4.33 2.15
N TYR A 50 -13.91 4.61 3.43
CA TYR A 50 -13.68 5.87 4.12
C TYR A 50 -12.86 5.68 5.39
N ALA A 51 -12.28 6.77 5.89
CA ALA A 51 -11.60 6.79 7.18
C ALA A 51 -12.58 6.48 8.33
N SER A 52 -12.03 6.00 9.44
CA SER A 52 -12.83 5.61 10.61
C SER A 52 -13.60 6.78 11.23
N ASN A 53 -13.03 7.99 11.18
CA ASN A 53 -13.62 9.18 11.81
C ASN A 53 -14.33 10.11 10.82
N GLY A 54 -13.94 10.09 9.53
CA GLY A 54 -14.44 11.04 8.54
C GLY A 54 -13.98 12.49 8.78
N VAL A 55 -14.53 13.42 8.00
CA VAL A 55 -14.34 14.86 8.17
C VAL A 55 -15.69 15.44 8.59
N GLU A 56 -15.80 15.96 9.84
CA GLU A 56 -17.07 16.38 10.42
C GLU A 56 -17.23 17.90 10.47
N ASP A 57 -16.13 18.63 10.75
CA ASP A 57 -16.11 20.08 10.90
C ASP A 57 -16.45 20.83 9.60
N SER A 58 -17.26 21.89 9.69
CA SER A 58 -17.74 22.63 8.52
C SER A 58 -16.65 23.45 7.83
N GLU A 59 -15.75 24.09 8.60
CA GLU A 59 -14.65 24.89 8.04
C GLU A 59 -13.62 23.98 7.35
N GLU A 60 -13.36 22.81 7.93
CA GLU A 60 -12.49 21.79 7.33
C GLU A 60 -13.11 21.23 6.04
N LYS A 61 -14.43 21.02 5.99
CA LYS A 61 -15.11 20.61 4.76
C LYS A 61 -15.04 21.67 3.67
N ASP A 62 -15.18 22.94 4.03
CA ASP A 62 -15.09 24.05 3.06
C ASP A 62 -13.66 24.14 2.50
N GLN A 63 -12.64 24.05 3.35
CA GLN A 63 -11.23 24.04 2.93
C GLN A 63 -10.92 22.82 2.04
N LEU A 64 -11.42 21.65 2.43
CA LEU A 64 -11.24 20.42 1.66
C LEU A 64 -11.96 20.50 0.31
N THR A 65 -13.15 21.10 0.26
CA THR A 65 -13.91 21.31 -0.98
C THR A 65 -13.14 22.21 -1.95
N ALA A 66 -12.59 23.33 -1.48
CA ALA A 66 -11.79 24.24 -2.31
C ALA A 66 -10.55 23.55 -2.88
N ALA A 67 -9.83 22.76 -2.08
CA ALA A 67 -8.67 21.98 -2.54
C ALA A 67 -9.10 20.91 -3.58
N LEU A 68 -10.22 20.25 -3.33
CA LEU A 68 -10.76 19.21 -4.20
C LEU A 68 -11.17 19.77 -5.57
N GLU A 69 -11.80 20.94 -5.62
CA GLU A 69 -12.13 21.64 -6.87
C GLU A 69 -10.88 21.95 -7.70
N GLN A 70 -9.79 22.39 -7.06
CA GLN A 70 -8.52 22.63 -7.72
C GLN A 70 -7.90 21.35 -8.25
N ASP A 71 -7.84 20.29 -7.43
CA ASP A 71 -7.27 18.99 -7.83
C ASP A 71 -8.07 18.37 -8.99
N VAL A 72 -9.40 18.47 -8.97
CA VAL A 72 -10.29 17.98 -10.05
C VAL A 72 -10.14 18.81 -11.33
N ALA A 73 -10.07 20.13 -11.23
CA ALA A 73 -9.80 21.00 -12.38
C ALA A 73 -8.42 20.72 -13.01
N GLY A 74 -7.46 20.27 -12.22
CA GLY A 74 -6.11 19.85 -12.67
C GLY A 74 -6.04 18.46 -13.30
N LEU A 75 -7.13 17.67 -13.32
CA LEU A 75 -7.14 16.35 -13.95
C LEU A 75 -6.94 16.52 -15.48
N SER A 76 -5.93 15.88 -15.99
CA SER A 76 -5.58 15.88 -17.42
C SER A 76 -5.32 14.45 -17.90
N PRO A 77 -5.43 14.17 -19.21
CA PRO A 77 -5.16 12.83 -19.74
C PRO A 77 -3.82 12.30 -19.27
N ILE A 78 -3.80 11.06 -18.78
CA ILE A 78 -2.57 10.40 -18.33
C ILE A 78 -1.75 10.01 -19.55
N THR A 79 -0.53 10.54 -19.67
CA THR A 79 0.32 10.39 -20.86
C THR A 79 1.44 9.36 -20.69
N THR A 80 1.77 8.96 -19.44
CA THR A 80 2.80 7.95 -19.21
C THR A 80 2.38 6.58 -19.73
N SER A 81 3.31 5.84 -20.31
CA SER A 81 3.12 4.44 -20.70
C SER A 81 3.53 3.44 -19.60
N SER A 82 4.13 3.90 -18.50
CA SER A 82 4.42 3.04 -17.35
C SER A 82 3.14 2.62 -16.66
N SER A 83 2.93 1.33 -16.50
CA SER A 83 1.78 0.78 -15.76
C SER A 83 1.78 1.22 -14.30
N TYR A 84 2.96 1.40 -13.69
CA TYR A 84 3.10 1.89 -12.32
C TYR A 84 2.59 3.33 -12.15
N PHE A 85 3.20 4.29 -12.86
CA PHE A 85 2.81 5.71 -12.76
C PHE A 85 1.40 5.97 -13.29
N TYR A 86 0.97 5.21 -14.31
CA TYR A 86 -0.40 5.27 -14.79
C TYR A 86 -1.39 4.80 -13.71
N GLY A 87 -1.08 3.68 -13.06
CA GLY A 87 -1.86 3.14 -11.94
C GLY A 87 -1.95 4.12 -10.77
N LYS A 88 -0.83 4.76 -10.38
CA LYS A 88 -0.81 5.81 -9.34
C LYS A 88 -1.74 6.98 -9.69
N ALA A 89 -1.69 7.48 -10.92
CA ALA A 89 -2.55 8.58 -11.37
C ALA A 89 -4.04 8.20 -11.38
N LEU A 90 -4.37 6.96 -11.80
CA LEU A 90 -5.73 6.41 -11.70
C LEU A 90 -6.21 6.35 -10.24
N ALA A 91 -5.38 5.81 -9.35
CA ALA A 91 -5.72 5.67 -7.93
C ALA A 91 -5.89 7.04 -7.26
N ARG A 92 -5.07 8.03 -7.61
CA ARG A 92 -5.24 9.43 -7.17
C ARG A 92 -6.61 9.98 -7.57
N ALA A 93 -7.01 9.84 -8.84
CA ALA A 93 -8.32 10.30 -9.30
C ALA A 93 -9.46 9.55 -8.59
N ALA A 94 -9.33 8.24 -8.40
CA ALA A 94 -10.30 7.45 -7.65
C ALA A 94 -10.40 7.90 -6.19
N ARG A 95 -9.27 8.29 -5.57
CA ARG A 95 -9.25 8.84 -4.22
C ARG A 95 -10.04 10.16 -4.13
N LEU A 96 -9.85 11.07 -5.10
CA LEU A 96 -10.63 12.31 -5.20
C LEU A 96 -12.13 12.04 -5.26
N ALA A 97 -12.57 11.01 -6.01
CA ALA A 97 -13.99 10.65 -6.09
C ALA A 97 -14.58 10.18 -4.75
N LEU A 98 -13.80 9.41 -3.96
CA LEU A 98 -14.24 8.99 -2.63
C LEU A 98 -14.32 10.17 -1.66
N ILE A 99 -13.33 11.08 -1.68
CA ILE A 99 -13.35 12.30 -0.87
C ILE A 99 -14.56 13.16 -1.25
N ALA A 100 -14.77 13.42 -2.56
CA ALA A 100 -15.93 14.16 -3.04
C ALA A 100 -17.26 13.59 -2.53
N LYS A 101 -17.37 12.26 -2.51
CA LYS A 101 -18.57 11.57 -2.03
C LYS A 101 -18.74 11.67 -0.51
N GLU A 102 -17.63 11.60 0.24
CA GLU A 102 -17.62 11.70 1.70
C GLU A 102 -18.12 13.08 2.18
N ILE A 103 -17.66 14.16 1.51
CA ILE A 103 -18.07 15.53 1.85
C ILE A 103 -19.30 16.02 1.06
N CYS A 104 -20.00 15.13 0.36
CA CYS A 104 -21.22 15.41 -0.42
C CYS A 104 -21.04 16.38 -1.59
N SER A 105 -19.82 16.53 -2.16
CA SER A 105 -19.54 17.33 -3.38
C SER A 105 -19.87 16.53 -4.64
N TYR A 106 -21.13 16.16 -4.82
CA TYR A 106 -21.58 15.25 -5.89
C TYR A 106 -21.38 15.79 -7.31
N SER A 107 -21.31 17.11 -7.51
CA SER A 107 -21.03 17.73 -8.81
C SER A 107 -19.66 17.32 -9.37
N LEU A 108 -18.67 17.14 -8.51
CA LEU A 108 -17.31 16.72 -8.89
C LEU A 108 -17.22 15.22 -9.20
N VAL A 109 -18.06 14.41 -8.56
CA VAL A 109 -18.04 12.95 -8.76
C VAL A 109 -18.29 12.59 -10.23
N GLY A 110 -19.17 13.30 -10.92
CA GLY A 110 -19.49 13.07 -12.33
C GLY A 110 -18.27 13.25 -13.24
N GLN A 111 -17.52 14.34 -13.06
CA GLN A 111 -16.29 14.65 -13.83
C GLN A 111 -15.19 13.60 -13.57
N ILE A 112 -14.97 13.27 -12.30
CA ILE A 112 -13.96 12.28 -11.93
C ILE A 112 -14.32 10.90 -12.49
N ARG A 113 -15.60 10.51 -12.43
CA ARG A 113 -16.09 9.25 -13.02
C ARG A 113 -15.81 9.18 -14.51
N GLU A 114 -16.10 10.25 -15.26
CA GLU A 114 -15.84 10.32 -16.70
C GLU A 114 -14.34 10.19 -16.98
N PHE A 115 -13.51 10.92 -16.23
CA PHE A 115 -12.04 10.79 -16.32
C PHE A 115 -11.58 9.36 -16.09
N LEU A 116 -12.06 8.70 -15.04
CA LEU A 116 -11.71 7.31 -14.72
C LEU A 116 -12.14 6.33 -15.83
N VAL A 117 -13.38 6.47 -16.35
CA VAL A 117 -13.85 5.63 -17.46
C VAL A 117 -12.93 5.76 -18.67
N ASN A 118 -12.60 7.00 -19.05
CA ASN A 118 -11.79 7.28 -20.23
C ASN A 118 -10.33 6.80 -20.06
N SER A 119 -9.82 6.79 -18.84
CA SER A 119 -8.43 6.43 -18.55
C SER A 119 -8.23 4.93 -18.34
N ILE A 120 -9.07 4.24 -17.52
CA ILE A 120 -8.83 2.83 -17.19
C ILE A 120 -9.34 1.87 -18.29
N THR A 121 -10.43 2.23 -18.99
CA THR A 121 -11.07 1.34 -19.96
C THR A 121 -10.14 0.92 -21.11
N PRO A 122 -9.32 1.81 -21.72
CA PRO A 122 -8.37 1.41 -22.76
C PRO A 122 -7.35 0.37 -22.30
N TRP A 123 -6.90 0.46 -21.05
CA TRP A 123 -5.99 -0.56 -20.47
C TRP A 123 -6.67 -1.91 -20.34
N LEU A 124 -7.88 -1.96 -19.79
CA LEU A 124 -8.63 -3.20 -19.62
C LEU A 124 -9.01 -3.85 -20.95
N LYS A 125 -9.23 -3.05 -21.99
CA LYS A 125 -9.51 -3.53 -23.35
C LYS A 125 -8.25 -3.89 -24.16
N GLY A 126 -7.05 -3.60 -23.64
CA GLY A 126 -5.82 -3.76 -24.41
C GLY A 126 -5.68 -2.78 -25.60
N THR A 127 -6.40 -1.65 -25.56
CA THR A 127 -6.42 -0.64 -26.65
C THR A 127 -5.68 0.64 -26.33
N PHE A 128 -5.06 0.75 -25.15
CA PHE A 128 -4.22 1.90 -24.81
C PHE A 128 -2.97 1.92 -25.71
N PRO A 129 -2.74 2.99 -26.49
CA PRO A 129 -1.72 2.99 -27.54
C PRO A 129 -0.28 2.93 -27.00
N GLY A 130 -0.04 3.46 -25.78
CA GLY A 130 1.30 3.49 -25.19
C GLY A 130 1.74 2.17 -24.55
N ASN A 131 0.77 1.37 -24.13
CA ASN A 131 0.99 0.07 -23.45
C ASN A 131 -0.33 -0.72 -23.40
N ALA A 132 -0.30 -1.96 -22.91
CA ALA A 132 -1.50 -2.78 -22.75
C ALA A 132 -1.26 -3.87 -21.72
N ILE A 133 -2.34 -4.40 -21.15
CA ILE A 133 -2.30 -5.61 -20.32
C ILE A 133 -2.35 -6.83 -21.24
N LEU A 134 -1.40 -7.72 -21.08
CA LEU A 134 -1.31 -8.99 -21.81
C LEU A 134 -1.33 -10.15 -20.82
N TYR A 135 -1.93 -11.26 -21.23
CA TYR A 135 -1.83 -12.52 -20.48
C TYR A 135 -0.66 -13.36 -21.02
N ASP A 136 0.25 -13.73 -20.13
CA ASP A 136 1.35 -14.65 -20.43
C ASP A 136 0.96 -16.08 -20.02
N PRO A 137 0.71 -16.97 -20.97
CA PRO A 137 0.31 -18.36 -20.68
C PRO A 137 1.47 -19.20 -20.15
N LYS A 138 2.72 -18.79 -20.33
CA LYS A 138 3.90 -19.55 -19.89
C LYS A 138 4.02 -19.56 -18.36
N TRP A 139 3.79 -18.42 -17.73
CA TRP A 139 3.91 -18.25 -16.28
C TRP A 139 2.55 -18.00 -15.60
N GLY A 140 1.47 -17.96 -16.40
CA GLY A 140 0.11 -17.76 -15.90
C GLY A 140 -0.03 -16.40 -15.19
N GLY A 141 0.11 -15.28 -15.92
CA GLY A 141 0.04 -13.97 -15.31
C GLY A 141 -0.24 -12.83 -16.27
N LEU A 142 -0.51 -11.66 -15.71
CA LEU A 142 -0.77 -10.43 -16.45
C LEU A 142 0.50 -9.57 -16.47
N ILE A 143 1.01 -9.30 -17.66
CA ILE A 143 2.17 -8.45 -17.88
C ILE A 143 1.81 -7.25 -18.74
N SER A 144 2.66 -6.23 -18.79
CA SER A 144 2.48 -5.14 -19.74
C SER A 144 3.06 -5.51 -21.11
N LYS A 145 2.51 -4.92 -22.16
CA LYS A 145 3.03 -5.07 -23.54
C LYS A 145 4.51 -4.65 -23.63
N ASN A 146 4.88 -3.57 -22.95
CA ASN A 146 6.26 -3.12 -22.90
C ASN A 146 7.14 -4.12 -22.16
N GLY A 147 6.69 -4.66 -21.04
CA GLY A 147 7.37 -5.71 -20.27
C GLY A 147 7.52 -7.03 -21.03
N ALA A 148 6.61 -7.35 -21.96
CA ALA A 148 6.72 -8.54 -22.78
C ALA A 148 7.90 -8.49 -23.76
N THR A 149 8.39 -7.31 -24.12
CA THR A 149 9.47 -7.08 -25.08
C THR A 149 10.77 -6.60 -24.45
N ASP A 150 10.68 -5.94 -23.29
CA ASP A 150 11.81 -5.44 -22.53
C ASP A 150 11.67 -5.82 -21.05
N PRO A 151 12.51 -6.75 -20.54
CA PRO A 151 12.48 -7.15 -19.13
C PRO A 151 12.72 -6.01 -18.13
N GLY A 152 13.37 -4.91 -18.55
CA GLY A 152 13.60 -3.74 -17.71
C GLY A 152 12.43 -2.74 -17.69
N ALA A 153 11.47 -2.87 -18.63
CA ALA A 153 10.33 -1.98 -18.67
C ALA A 153 9.41 -2.19 -17.46
N ASP A 154 8.74 -1.10 -17.03
CA ASP A 154 7.80 -1.12 -15.92
C ASP A 154 8.38 -1.79 -14.65
N PHE A 155 9.63 -1.49 -14.31
CA PHE A 155 10.35 -2.04 -13.14
C PHE A 155 10.49 -3.57 -13.15
N GLY A 156 10.42 -4.20 -14.32
CA GLY A 156 10.50 -5.63 -14.45
C GLY A 156 9.15 -6.35 -14.36
N LEU A 157 8.04 -5.65 -14.64
CA LEU A 157 6.71 -6.26 -14.63
C LEU A 157 6.60 -7.46 -15.56
N GLY A 158 7.30 -7.44 -16.73
CA GLY A 158 7.34 -8.55 -17.68
C GLY A 158 8.04 -9.81 -17.17
N ILE A 159 8.84 -9.70 -16.12
CA ILE A 159 9.50 -10.80 -15.42
C ILE A 159 8.95 -10.97 -13.99
N TYR A 160 7.73 -10.49 -13.77
CA TYR A 160 6.93 -10.69 -12.57
C TYR A 160 7.41 -9.96 -11.32
N ASN A 161 8.23 -8.90 -11.45
CA ASN A 161 8.50 -7.99 -10.35
C ASN A 161 7.27 -7.07 -10.12
N ASP A 162 7.02 -6.70 -8.88
CA ASP A 162 6.12 -5.62 -8.44
C ASP A 162 4.64 -5.75 -8.86
N HIS A 163 4.18 -6.96 -9.25
CA HIS A 163 2.83 -7.17 -9.76
C HIS A 163 1.72 -6.65 -8.85
N HIS A 164 1.83 -6.91 -7.54
CA HIS A 164 0.86 -6.45 -6.55
C HIS A 164 0.84 -4.92 -6.41
N TYR A 165 1.98 -4.22 -6.60
CA TYR A 165 2.01 -2.76 -6.60
C TYR A 165 1.24 -2.19 -7.80
N HIS A 166 1.62 -2.60 -9.00
CA HIS A 166 1.01 -2.09 -10.24
C HIS A 166 -0.48 -2.41 -10.30
N TRP A 167 -0.84 -3.68 -10.19
CA TRP A 167 -2.25 -4.09 -10.31
C TRP A 167 -3.08 -3.67 -9.11
N GLY A 168 -2.48 -3.46 -7.94
CA GLY A 168 -3.13 -2.90 -6.76
C GLY A 168 -3.71 -1.51 -7.01
N TYR A 169 -2.97 -0.63 -7.69
CA TYR A 169 -3.47 0.69 -8.08
C TYR A 169 -4.62 0.61 -9.08
N PHE A 170 -4.52 -0.25 -10.09
CA PHE A 170 -5.62 -0.48 -11.05
C PHE A 170 -6.86 -1.07 -10.37
N CYS A 171 -6.68 -2.03 -9.46
CA CYS A 171 -7.78 -2.61 -8.69
C CYS A 171 -8.46 -1.57 -7.81
N TYR A 172 -7.69 -0.68 -7.15
CA TYR A 172 -8.24 0.41 -6.35
C TYR A 172 -9.13 1.33 -7.20
N ALA A 173 -8.59 1.82 -8.31
CA ALA A 173 -9.34 2.70 -9.22
C ALA A 173 -10.56 2.00 -9.82
N GLY A 174 -10.41 0.74 -10.25
CA GLY A 174 -11.49 -0.05 -10.81
C GLY A 174 -12.60 -0.36 -9.81
N ALA A 175 -12.25 -0.63 -8.54
CA ALA A 175 -13.23 -0.85 -7.47
C ALA A 175 -14.06 0.41 -7.18
N VAL A 176 -13.39 1.57 -7.10
CA VAL A 176 -14.06 2.86 -6.91
C VAL A 176 -14.99 3.17 -8.09
N LEU A 177 -14.50 2.98 -9.32
CA LEU A 177 -15.31 3.21 -10.51
C LEU A 177 -16.50 2.26 -10.58
N ALA A 178 -16.36 0.97 -10.24
CA ALA A 178 -17.46 0.01 -10.18
C ALA A 178 -18.52 0.39 -9.12
N LYS A 179 -18.10 1.01 -8.00
CA LYS A 179 -19.00 1.58 -7.00
C LYS A 179 -19.76 2.81 -7.50
N LEU A 180 -19.10 3.66 -8.31
CA LEU A 180 -19.70 4.89 -8.84
C LEU A 180 -20.56 4.64 -10.06
N ASP A 181 -20.18 3.69 -10.90
CA ASP A 181 -20.86 3.29 -12.12
C ASP A 181 -21.06 1.76 -12.15
N PRO A 182 -22.18 1.28 -11.59
CA PRO A 182 -22.46 -0.17 -11.57
C PRO A 182 -22.62 -0.78 -12.97
N SER A 183 -22.93 0.00 -14.00
CA SER A 183 -23.04 -0.49 -15.37
C SER A 183 -21.69 -0.77 -15.98
N TRP A 184 -20.74 0.16 -15.81
CA TRP A 184 -19.35 -0.06 -16.14
C TRP A 184 -18.77 -1.23 -15.30
N GLY A 185 -19.08 -1.24 -14.00
CA GLY A 185 -18.65 -2.31 -13.09
C GLY A 185 -19.05 -3.70 -13.57
N ARG A 186 -20.30 -3.90 -13.96
CA ARG A 186 -20.77 -5.19 -14.50
C ARG A 186 -20.01 -5.63 -15.76
N LEU A 187 -19.75 -4.68 -16.66
CA LEU A 187 -19.06 -4.96 -17.93
C LEU A 187 -17.59 -5.37 -17.70
N TYR A 188 -16.91 -4.71 -16.77
CA TYR A 188 -15.47 -4.92 -16.50
C TYR A 188 -15.18 -5.81 -15.29
N LYS A 189 -16.20 -6.41 -14.65
CA LYS A 189 -16.01 -7.36 -13.54
C LYS A 189 -14.98 -8.46 -13.85
N PRO A 190 -15.01 -9.17 -14.99
CA PRO A 190 -14.03 -10.22 -15.28
C PRO A 190 -12.60 -9.69 -15.32
N HIS A 191 -12.39 -8.46 -15.83
CA HIS A 191 -11.07 -7.84 -15.93
C HIS A 191 -10.51 -7.49 -14.54
N LEU A 192 -11.34 -6.91 -13.67
CA LEU A 192 -10.92 -6.58 -12.30
C LEU A 192 -10.60 -7.85 -11.50
N TYR A 193 -11.40 -8.92 -11.67
CA TYR A 193 -11.11 -10.20 -11.03
C TYR A 193 -9.86 -10.89 -11.60
N ALA A 194 -9.52 -10.67 -12.86
CA ALA A 194 -8.27 -11.15 -13.45
C ALA A 194 -7.06 -10.41 -12.85
N LEU A 195 -7.13 -9.08 -12.69
CA LEU A 195 -6.09 -8.29 -12.03
C LEU A 195 -5.86 -8.78 -10.60
N VAL A 196 -6.93 -8.94 -9.81
CA VAL A 196 -6.85 -9.51 -8.45
C VAL A 196 -6.28 -10.93 -8.49
N GLY A 197 -6.73 -11.75 -9.44
CA GLY A 197 -6.31 -13.14 -9.61
C GLY A 197 -4.81 -13.28 -9.87
N ASP A 198 -4.20 -12.32 -10.53
CA ASP A 198 -2.77 -12.35 -10.84
C ASP A 198 -1.89 -12.41 -9.59
N TYR A 199 -2.14 -11.60 -8.57
CA TYR A 199 -1.34 -11.57 -7.34
C TYR A 199 -1.98 -12.25 -6.13
N MET A 200 -3.32 -12.48 -6.14
CA MET A 200 -4.07 -12.95 -4.97
C MET A 200 -4.94 -14.19 -5.27
N ASN A 201 -4.62 -15.00 -6.28
CA ASN A 201 -5.34 -16.27 -6.49
C ASN A 201 -5.12 -17.22 -5.29
N LEU A 202 -6.20 -17.71 -4.68
CA LEU A 202 -6.17 -18.64 -3.54
C LEU A 202 -6.34 -20.10 -3.93
N LYS A 203 -6.86 -20.36 -5.11
CA LYS A 203 -7.14 -21.73 -5.57
C LYS A 203 -5.83 -22.47 -5.77
N ARG A 204 -5.74 -23.69 -5.23
CA ARG A 204 -4.57 -24.57 -5.42
C ARG A 204 -4.40 -25.00 -6.87
N HIS A 205 -5.53 -25.23 -7.56
CA HIS A 205 -5.59 -25.58 -8.96
C HIS A 205 -6.35 -24.48 -9.69
N ASN A 206 -5.63 -23.74 -10.50
CA ASN A 206 -6.14 -22.68 -11.35
C ASN A 206 -5.31 -22.69 -12.64
N ASP A 207 -5.99 -22.78 -13.79
CA ASP A 207 -5.33 -22.91 -15.09
C ASP A 207 -4.72 -21.59 -15.58
N PHE A 208 -5.06 -20.46 -14.93
CA PHE A 208 -4.67 -19.12 -15.38
C PHE A 208 -3.62 -18.45 -14.47
N PHE A 209 -3.73 -18.62 -13.15
CA PHE A 209 -2.89 -17.87 -12.19
C PHE A 209 -2.32 -18.79 -11.13
N PRO A 210 -1.03 -18.65 -10.77
CA PRO A 210 -0.45 -19.35 -9.63
C PRO A 210 -1.08 -18.90 -8.32
N ARG A 211 -1.01 -19.76 -7.31
CA ARG A 211 -1.52 -19.43 -5.98
C ARG A 211 -0.63 -18.41 -5.30
N LEU A 212 -1.20 -17.29 -4.84
CA LEU A 212 -0.53 -16.26 -4.03
C LEU A 212 0.85 -15.90 -4.60
N ARG A 213 0.92 -15.40 -5.85
CA ARG A 213 2.18 -15.11 -6.56
C ARG A 213 3.20 -14.36 -5.72
N ASN A 214 2.76 -13.34 -5.01
CA ASN A 214 3.63 -12.43 -4.25
C ASN A 214 3.66 -12.76 -2.76
N PHE A 215 2.52 -13.15 -2.16
CA PHE A 215 2.40 -13.31 -0.71
C PHE A 215 3.02 -14.60 -0.20
N ASP A 216 3.91 -14.48 0.77
CA ASP A 216 4.51 -15.61 1.49
C ASP A 216 3.69 -15.92 2.75
N PRO A 217 2.95 -17.06 2.77
CA PRO A 217 2.08 -17.40 3.91
C PRO A 217 2.85 -17.70 5.20
N TRP A 218 4.15 -17.96 5.13
CA TRP A 218 4.97 -18.20 6.32
C TRP A 218 5.56 -16.90 6.87
N LEU A 219 6.08 -16.01 6.00
CA LEU A 219 6.60 -14.71 6.43
C LEU A 219 5.49 -13.68 6.68
N LEU A 220 4.26 -13.96 6.22
CA LEU A 220 3.08 -13.10 6.33
C LEU A 220 3.23 -11.75 5.60
N HIS A 221 4.13 -11.68 4.62
CA HIS A 221 4.30 -10.53 3.75
C HIS A 221 4.57 -10.95 2.29
N SER A 222 4.47 -9.99 1.40
CA SER A 222 4.74 -10.20 -0.02
C SER A 222 6.21 -10.03 -0.37
N TRP A 223 6.59 -10.65 -1.47
CA TRP A 223 7.85 -10.41 -2.16
C TRP A 223 7.60 -9.65 -3.47
N ALA A 224 8.38 -8.58 -3.69
CA ALA A 224 8.34 -7.81 -4.93
C ALA A 224 9.08 -8.48 -6.07
N GLY A 225 10.21 -9.15 -5.77
CA GLY A 225 11.02 -9.86 -6.76
C GLY A 225 10.29 -11.06 -7.36
N GLY A 226 10.17 -11.07 -8.70
CA GLY A 226 9.57 -12.15 -9.47
C GLY A 226 10.59 -13.19 -9.94
N LEU A 227 10.84 -13.25 -11.26
CA LEU A 227 11.78 -14.19 -11.87
C LEU A 227 13.23 -13.71 -11.82
N THR A 228 13.52 -12.52 -11.34
CA THR A 228 14.85 -11.98 -11.20
C THR A 228 15.61 -12.73 -10.10
N VAL A 229 16.81 -13.17 -10.41
CA VAL A 229 17.73 -13.80 -9.45
C VAL A 229 18.64 -12.72 -8.87
N PHE A 230 18.53 -12.48 -7.57
CA PHE A 230 19.38 -11.55 -6.83
C PHE A 230 20.29 -12.30 -5.85
N ALA A 231 21.49 -11.77 -5.60
CA ALA A 231 22.46 -12.37 -4.67
C ALA A 231 21.90 -12.48 -3.23
N ASP A 232 21.10 -11.52 -2.80
CA ASP A 232 20.48 -11.48 -1.47
C ASP A 232 19.09 -12.12 -1.42
N GLY A 233 18.69 -12.83 -2.47
CA GLY A 233 17.41 -13.50 -2.60
C GLY A 233 16.28 -12.55 -2.99
N ARG A 234 15.04 -12.91 -2.64
CA ARG A 234 13.87 -12.07 -2.88
C ARG A 234 13.94 -10.79 -2.05
N ASN A 235 13.23 -9.77 -2.50
CA ASN A 235 13.15 -8.49 -1.80
C ASN A 235 11.72 -7.95 -1.75
N GLN A 236 11.49 -7.03 -0.81
CA GLN A 236 10.30 -6.22 -0.69
C GLN A 236 10.72 -4.82 -0.24
N GLU A 237 10.40 -3.79 -1.06
CA GLU A 237 10.68 -2.39 -0.72
C GLU A 237 9.48 -1.73 -0.07
N SER A 238 8.35 -1.67 -0.76
CA SER A 238 7.17 -0.88 -0.36
C SER A 238 6.11 -1.76 0.30
N THR A 239 6.06 -1.75 1.64
CA THR A 239 5.03 -2.49 2.39
C THR A 239 3.65 -1.87 2.22
N SER A 240 3.55 -0.54 2.17
CA SER A 240 2.28 0.17 2.05
C SER A 240 1.60 -0.07 0.70
N GLU A 241 2.36 -0.23 -0.39
CA GLU A 241 1.80 -0.60 -1.70
C GLU A 241 1.31 -2.05 -1.72
N ALA A 242 2.04 -2.97 -1.07
CA ALA A 242 1.58 -4.34 -0.89
C ALA A 242 0.27 -4.41 -0.09
N ILE A 243 0.18 -3.68 1.02
CA ILE A 243 -1.04 -3.56 1.82
C ILE A 243 -2.18 -2.96 0.99
N ASN A 244 -1.89 -1.91 0.20
CA ASN A 244 -2.87 -1.30 -0.70
C ASN A 244 -3.40 -2.30 -1.74
N ALA A 245 -2.57 -3.20 -2.26
CA ALA A 245 -3.00 -4.23 -3.21
C ALA A 245 -4.08 -5.14 -2.63
N TYR A 246 -3.87 -5.67 -1.42
CA TYR A 246 -4.84 -6.55 -0.76
C TYR A 246 -6.07 -5.78 -0.26
N TYR A 247 -5.87 -4.55 0.21
CA TYR A 247 -6.97 -3.64 0.52
C TYR A 247 -7.81 -3.32 -0.73
N ALA A 248 -7.19 -3.01 -1.87
CA ALA A 248 -7.87 -2.78 -3.14
C ALA A 248 -8.68 -4.01 -3.60
N ALA A 249 -8.14 -5.22 -3.41
CA ALA A 249 -8.88 -6.46 -3.67
C ALA A 249 -10.13 -6.58 -2.78
N SER A 250 -10.05 -6.17 -1.51
CA SER A 250 -11.22 -6.13 -0.63
C SER A 250 -12.27 -5.11 -1.10
N LEU A 251 -11.82 -3.95 -1.63
CA LEU A 251 -12.71 -2.95 -2.21
C LEU A 251 -13.38 -3.45 -3.50
N VAL A 252 -12.69 -4.24 -4.33
CA VAL A 252 -13.31 -4.96 -5.45
C VAL A 252 -14.41 -5.88 -4.91
N GLY A 253 -14.13 -6.64 -3.86
CA GLY A 253 -15.14 -7.46 -3.18
C GLY A 253 -16.35 -6.66 -2.71
N LEU A 254 -16.12 -5.49 -2.08
CA LEU A 254 -17.19 -4.59 -1.62
C LEU A 254 -18.03 -4.05 -2.79
N ALA A 255 -17.42 -3.70 -3.91
CA ALA A 255 -18.14 -3.19 -5.08
C ALA A 255 -19.08 -4.23 -5.69
N TYR A 256 -18.77 -5.51 -5.54
CA TYR A 256 -19.54 -6.63 -6.12
C TYR A 256 -20.31 -7.48 -5.09
N GLY A 257 -20.25 -7.15 -3.80
CA GLY A 257 -20.87 -7.93 -2.73
C GLY A 257 -20.25 -9.32 -2.52
N ASP A 258 -18.98 -9.50 -2.89
CA ASP A 258 -18.23 -10.76 -2.74
C ASP A 258 -17.59 -10.84 -1.35
N LEU A 259 -18.31 -11.44 -0.41
CA LEU A 259 -17.87 -11.56 0.99
C LEU A 259 -16.55 -12.33 1.14
N HIS A 260 -16.33 -13.33 0.29
CA HIS A 260 -15.09 -14.11 0.34
C HIS A 260 -13.89 -13.25 -0.06
N LEU A 261 -14.01 -12.48 -1.13
CA LEU A 261 -12.97 -11.58 -1.58
C LEU A 261 -12.70 -10.45 -0.58
N ILE A 262 -13.77 -9.88 0.03
CA ILE A 262 -13.65 -8.88 1.10
C ILE A 262 -12.81 -9.43 2.26
N GLN A 263 -13.21 -10.56 2.79
CA GLN A 263 -12.56 -11.15 3.97
C GLN A 263 -11.11 -11.55 3.68
N THR A 264 -10.87 -12.14 2.52
CA THR A 264 -9.52 -12.58 2.15
C THR A 264 -8.59 -11.40 1.91
N GLY A 265 -9.04 -10.39 1.16
CA GLY A 265 -8.27 -9.17 0.93
C GLY A 265 -7.89 -8.47 2.24
N LEU A 266 -8.86 -8.27 3.14
CA LEU A 266 -8.60 -7.69 4.46
C LEU A 266 -7.67 -8.56 5.32
N THR A 267 -7.81 -9.90 5.28
CA THR A 267 -6.92 -10.80 6.03
C THR A 267 -5.47 -10.65 5.56
N LEU A 268 -5.23 -10.67 4.25
CA LEU A 268 -3.88 -10.49 3.72
C LEU A 268 -3.33 -9.09 4.00
N ALA A 269 -4.15 -8.04 3.88
CA ALA A 269 -3.74 -6.67 4.23
C ALA A 269 -3.35 -6.53 5.72
N VAL A 270 -4.05 -7.21 6.63
CA VAL A 270 -3.73 -7.24 8.06
C VAL A 270 -2.43 -7.99 8.33
N LEU A 271 -2.22 -9.14 7.69
CA LEU A 271 -1.01 -9.94 7.86
C LEU A 271 0.21 -9.18 7.30
N GLU A 272 0.09 -8.57 6.12
CA GLU A 272 1.11 -7.70 5.53
C GLU A 272 1.44 -6.51 6.45
N SER A 273 0.41 -5.86 7.02
CA SER A 273 0.61 -4.75 7.97
C SER A 273 1.33 -5.21 9.25
N ARG A 274 0.98 -6.39 9.76
CA ARG A 274 1.65 -6.97 10.93
C ARG A 274 3.13 -7.27 10.64
N ALA A 275 3.41 -7.87 9.49
CA ALA A 275 4.78 -8.11 9.08
C ALA A 275 5.55 -6.81 8.90
N ALA A 276 4.94 -5.77 8.30
CA ALA A 276 5.54 -4.45 8.17
C ALA A 276 5.87 -3.83 9.54
N GLN A 277 4.93 -3.87 10.49
CA GLN A 277 5.13 -3.38 11.86
C GLN A 277 6.21 -4.14 12.62
N SER A 278 6.41 -5.43 12.31
CA SER A 278 7.40 -6.27 12.99
C SER A 278 8.79 -6.23 12.35
N LEU A 279 8.86 -6.16 11.01
CA LEU A 279 10.10 -6.34 10.24
C LEU A 279 10.63 -5.05 9.59
N TRP A 280 9.77 -4.07 9.28
CA TRP A 280 10.18 -2.79 8.68
C TRP A 280 10.18 -1.63 9.66
N HIS A 281 9.24 -1.57 10.60
CA HIS A 281 9.26 -0.55 11.64
C HIS A 281 10.36 -0.88 12.65
N VAL A 282 11.17 0.12 12.98
CA VAL A 282 12.32 -0.02 13.90
C VAL A 282 12.16 0.98 15.05
N PRO A 283 11.20 0.77 15.95
CA PRO A 283 11.07 1.63 17.12
C PRO A 283 12.32 1.53 18.01
N SER A 284 12.61 2.57 18.80
CA SER A 284 13.79 2.61 19.69
C SER A 284 13.84 1.46 20.70
N TRP A 285 12.67 0.87 20.99
CA TRP A 285 12.54 -0.31 21.89
C TRP A 285 12.52 -1.65 21.14
N SER A 286 12.85 -1.66 19.83
CA SER A 286 12.89 -2.91 19.06
C SER A 286 13.95 -3.86 19.60
N SER A 287 13.55 -5.11 19.82
CA SER A 287 14.45 -6.20 20.21
C SER A 287 14.77 -7.16 19.06
N LEU A 288 14.24 -6.87 17.86
CA LEU A 288 14.48 -7.72 16.68
C LEU A 288 15.87 -7.52 16.10
N TYR A 289 16.34 -6.27 16.06
CA TYR A 289 17.60 -5.90 15.46
C TYR A 289 18.63 -5.52 16.52
N GLU A 290 19.92 -5.65 16.15
CA GLU A 290 21.01 -5.21 17.01
C GLU A 290 20.94 -3.72 17.31
N SER A 291 21.40 -3.31 18.50
CA SER A 291 21.30 -1.92 18.98
C SER A 291 21.89 -0.90 18.00
N GLN A 292 23.05 -1.22 17.38
CA GLN A 292 23.68 -0.36 16.39
C GLN A 292 22.76 -0.07 15.18
N PHE A 293 21.98 -1.05 14.73
CA PHE A 293 21.02 -0.85 13.65
C PHE A 293 19.82 -0.01 14.12
N VAL A 294 19.29 -0.31 15.31
CA VAL A 294 18.19 0.43 15.93
C VAL A 294 18.53 1.90 16.16
N ASP A 295 19.76 2.18 16.64
CA ASP A 295 20.20 3.55 16.90
C ASP A 295 20.24 4.43 15.63
N GLN A 296 20.53 3.83 14.49
CA GLN A 296 20.67 4.54 13.21
C GLN A 296 19.41 4.59 12.36
N ASN A 297 18.45 3.69 12.60
CA ASN A 297 17.29 3.51 11.73
C ASN A 297 15.98 3.55 12.52
N ARG A 298 14.92 4.06 11.89
CA ARG A 298 13.53 3.94 12.35
C ARG A 298 12.67 3.15 11.38
N VAL A 299 13.17 2.92 10.17
CA VAL A 299 12.47 2.09 9.18
C VAL A 299 13.49 1.41 8.26
N VAL A 300 13.24 0.17 7.90
CA VAL A 300 14.01 -0.58 6.88
C VAL A 300 13.67 0.00 5.50
N GLY A 301 14.66 0.14 4.62
CA GLY A 301 14.46 0.53 3.23
C GLY A 301 13.97 -0.65 2.40
N VAL A 302 14.87 -1.59 2.11
CA VAL A 302 14.54 -2.83 1.40
C VAL A 302 14.81 -4.02 2.29
N LEU A 303 13.80 -4.86 2.48
CA LEU A 303 13.95 -6.15 3.14
C LEU A 303 14.31 -7.20 2.08
N TRP A 304 15.44 -7.84 2.26
CA TRP A 304 15.92 -8.97 1.47
C TRP A 304 15.78 -10.28 2.24
N ALA A 305 15.77 -11.40 1.55
CA ALA A 305 15.74 -12.69 2.20
C ALA A 305 16.92 -12.90 3.15
N SER A 306 18.11 -12.36 2.82
CA SER A 306 19.35 -12.55 3.59
C SER A 306 19.83 -11.33 4.38
N LYS A 307 19.26 -10.13 4.14
CA LYS A 307 19.71 -8.89 4.82
C LYS A 307 18.58 -7.86 4.99
N ARG A 308 18.89 -6.81 5.76
CA ARG A 308 18.08 -5.58 5.87
C ARG A 308 18.89 -4.42 5.31
N ASP A 309 18.32 -3.71 4.34
CA ASP A 309 18.99 -2.59 3.68
C ASP A 309 18.36 -1.27 4.13
N SER A 310 19.19 -0.31 4.47
CA SER A 310 18.76 1.05 4.79
C SER A 310 18.56 1.91 3.54
N GLY A 311 19.15 1.53 2.39
CA GLY A 311 18.93 2.17 1.09
C GLY A 311 17.65 1.69 0.43
N LEU A 312 17.27 2.40 -0.64
CA LEU A 312 16.18 2.07 -1.55
C LEU A 312 16.75 1.79 -2.95
N TRP A 313 15.94 1.26 -3.84
CA TRP A 313 16.33 1.10 -5.24
C TRP A 313 16.72 2.42 -5.92
N PHE A 314 16.10 3.52 -5.50
CA PHE A 314 16.24 4.84 -6.12
C PHE A 314 16.85 5.91 -5.21
N ALA A 315 17.14 5.60 -3.93
CA ALA A 315 17.62 6.58 -2.96
C ALA A 315 18.62 5.98 -1.97
N PRO A 316 19.70 6.72 -1.62
CA PRO A 316 20.66 6.29 -0.63
C PRO A 316 20.07 6.33 0.81
N PRO A 317 20.75 5.69 1.80
CA PRO A 317 20.23 5.57 3.17
C PRO A 317 19.94 6.87 3.89
N ASP A 318 20.60 7.95 3.58
CA ASP A 318 20.43 9.27 4.18
C ASP A 318 19.21 10.05 3.66
N TRP A 319 18.58 9.60 2.57
CA TRP A 319 17.31 10.14 2.08
C TRP A 319 16.15 9.54 2.90
N ARG A 320 16.09 9.92 4.18
CA ARG A 320 15.14 9.35 5.15
C ARG A 320 13.69 9.66 4.77
N GLU A 321 13.42 10.80 4.14
CA GLU A 321 12.11 11.19 3.65
C GLU A 321 11.59 10.25 2.54
N CYS A 322 12.47 9.73 1.70
CA CYS A 322 12.14 8.72 0.72
C CYS A 322 11.85 7.39 1.39
N ARG A 323 12.65 7.00 2.39
CA ARG A 323 12.44 5.75 3.14
C ARG A 323 11.12 5.75 3.90
N LEU A 324 10.76 6.86 4.55
CA LEU A 324 9.45 7.00 5.18
C LEU A 324 8.35 6.98 4.13
N GLY A 325 8.49 7.76 3.05
CA GLY A 325 7.46 7.93 2.03
C GLY A 325 7.12 6.63 1.29
N ILE A 326 8.13 5.81 0.95
CA ILE A 326 7.91 4.53 0.26
C ILE A 326 7.16 3.51 1.14
N GLN A 327 7.24 3.64 2.46
CA GLN A 327 6.50 2.79 3.41
C GLN A 327 5.12 3.37 3.75
N LEU A 328 4.74 4.53 3.20
CA LEU A 328 3.47 5.18 3.47
C LEU A 328 2.55 5.26 2.24
N LEU A 329 3.09 5.46 1.04
CA LEU A 329 2.30 5.61 -0.18
C LEU A 329 1.59 4.31 -0.60
N PRO A 330 0.36 4.41 -1.13
CA PRO A 330 -0.52 5.57 -1.15
C PRO A 330 -1.23 5.80 0.18
N ILE A 331 -1.57 7.06 0.51
CA ILE A 331 -2.37 7.37 1.70
C ILE A 331 -3.83 7.03 1.43
N THR A 332 -4.34 6.02 2.13
CA THR A 332 -5.71 5.50 2.02
C THR A 332 -6.24 5.13 3.42
N PRO A 333 -7.51 4.78 3.59
CA PRO A 333 -8.04 4.40 4.91
C PRO A 333 -7.26 3.29 5.64
N ILE A 334 -6.66 2.34 4.92
CA ILE A 334 -5.88 1.25 5.55
C ILE A 334 -4.58 1.76 6.19
N THR A 335 -4.10 2.94 5.81
CA THR A 335 -2.89 3.55 6.36
C THR A 335 -2.97 3.76 7.88
N GLU A 336 -4.17 4.06 8.42
CA GLU A 336 -4.40 4.18 9.87
C GLU A 336 -4.03 2.89 10.62
N TYR A 337 -4.29 1.73 10.02
CA TYR A 337 -3.95 0.45 10.64
C TYR A 337 -2.45 0.14 10.57
N LEU A 338 -1.80 0.49 9.46
CA LEU A 338 -0.35 0.31 9.31
C LEU A 338 0.43 1.13 10.33
N PHE A 339 0.04 2.38 10.56
CA PHE A 339 0.71 3.33 11.46
C PHE A 339 -0.05 3.56 12.78
N LYS A 340 -0.73 2.56 13.31
CA LYS A 340 -1.55 2.67 14.52
C LYS A 340 -0.78 3.00 15.80
N ASP A 341 0.54 2.76 15.86
CA ASP A 341 1.40 3.10 17.00
C ASP A 341 1.90 4.53 16.85
N VAL A 342 1.25 5.46 17.53
CA VAL A 342 1.55 6.90 17.44
C VAL A 342 2.91 7.24 18.06
N ASN A 343 3.39 6.49 19.06
CA ASN A 343 4.71 6.72 19.64
C ASN A 343 5.80 6.39 18.60
N PHE A 344 5.65 5.26 17.91
CA PHE A 344 6.54 4.92 16.80
C PHE A 344 6.46 5.96 15.67
N VAL A 345 5.26 6.40 15.31
CA VAL A 345 5.06 7.44 14.27
C VAL A 345 5.80 8.72 14.63
N GLN A 346 5.72 9.16 15.89
CA GLN A 346 6.45 10.34 16.33
C GLN A 346 7.97 10.15 16.20
N GLU A 347 8.52 9.02 16.68
CA GLU A 347 9.96 8.71 16.52
C GLU A 347 10.39 8.69 15.04
N LEU A 348 9.57 8.10 14.17
CA LEU A 348 9.85 8.00 12.73
C LEU A 348 9.88 9.39 12.08
N VAL A 349 8.92 10.25 12.41
CA VAL A 349 8.88 11.62 11.89
C VAL A 349 10.06 12.44 12.41
N GLU A 350 10.33 12.40 13.71
CA GLU A 350 11.47 13.13 14.34
C GLU A 350 12.81 12.68 13.75
N TRP A 351 13.00 11.37 13.54
CA TRP A 351 14.19 10.82 12.89
C TRP A 351 14.32 11.27 11.42
N THR A 352 13.20 11.42 10.72
CA THR A 352 13.18 11.84 9.30
C THR A 352 13.37 13.34 9.13
N TRP A 353 12.94 14.14 10.11
CA TRP A 353 12.82 15.60 10.01
C TRP A 353 14.09 16.32 9.51
N PRO A 354 15.30 16.00 10.01
CA PRO A 354 16.52 16.64 9.54
C PRO A 354 16.77 16.47 8.03
N ALA A 355 16.31 15.37 7.43
CA ALA A 355 16.48 15.11 6.01
C ALA A 355 15.65 16.06 5.12
N LEU A 356 14.57 16.67 5.65
CA LEU A 356 13.73 17.61 4.90
C LEU A 356 14.45 18.91 4.52
N SER A 357 15.56 19.24 5.17
CA SER A 357 16.41 20.40 4.84
C SER A 357 17.48 20.09 3.79
N ARG A 358 17.61 18.84 3.35
CA ARG A 358 18.55 18.44 2.31
C ARG A 358 18.24 19.14 0.99
N ALA A 359 19.28 19.61 0.29
CA ALA A 359 19.11 20.21 -1.04
C ALA A 359 18.46 19.21 -2.02
N GLY A 360 17.46 19.66 -2.76
CA GLY A 360 16.77 18.86 -3.77
C GLY A 360 15.71 17.88 -3.24
N VAL A 361 15.30 17.99 -1.99
CA VAL A 361 14.16 17.22 -1.46
C VAL A 361 12.90 17.55 -2.24
N GLY A 362 12.29 16.52 -2.84
CA GLY A 362 11.01 16.66 -3.53
C GLY A 362 9.86 16.96 -2.56
N GLU A 363 9.00 17.89 -2.93
CA GLU A 363 7.85 18.30 -2.11
C GLU A 363 6.88 17.15 -1.84
N GLY A 364 6.73 16.23 -2.80
CA GLY A 364 5.92 15.02 -2.62
C GLY A 364 6.35 14.16 -1.44
N TRP A 365 7.67 14.03 -1.22
CA TRP A 365 8.20 13.29 -0.07
C TRP A 365 7.94 14.00 1.25
N LYS A 366 8.04 15.35 1.28
CA LYS A 366 7.69 16.14 2.47
C LYS A 366 6.22 15.92 2.85
N GLY A 367 5.33 15.83 1.86
CA GLY A 367 3.91 15.59 2.08
C GLY A 367 3.61 14.30 2.88
N PHE A 368 4.39 13.24 2.66
CA PHE A 368 4.26 12.00 3.43
C PHE A 368 4.71 12.16 4.89
N VAL A 369 5.78 12.92 5.12
CA VAL A 369 6.25 13.21 6.50
C VAL A 369 5.20 14.02 7.25
N TYR A 370 4.60 15.03 6.61
CA TYR A 370 3.55 15.85 7.22
C TYR A 370 2.25 15.06 7.45
N ALA A 371 1.94 14.10 6.57
CA ALA A 371 0.82 13.21 6.78
C ALA A 371 0.97 12.37 8.06
N LEU A 372 2.15 11.80 8.32
CA LEU A 372 2.40 11.09 9.57
C LEU A 372 2.46 12.04 10.78
N GLN A 373 3.03 13.24 10.63
CA GLN A 373 3.02 14.25 11.68
C GLN A 373 1.60 14.58 12.16
N ALA A 374 0.61 14.56 11.26
CA ALA A 374 -0.78 14.86 11.60
C ALA A 374 -1.38 13.94 12.66
N MET A 375 -0.86 12.72 12.80
CA MET A 375 -1.36 11.74 13.75
C MET A 375 -1.11 12.13 15.21
N TYR A 376 -0.13 13.03 15.49
CA TYR A 376 0.18 13.49 16.84
C TYR A 376 0.28 15.03 16.97
N ALA A 377 0.49 15.74 15.85
CA ALA A 377 0.67 17.20 15.83
C ALA A 377 -0.06 17.83 14.63
N ARG A 378 -1.40 17.76 14.63
CA ARG A 378 -2.29 18.13 13.51
C ARG A 378 -2.10 19.56 13.01
N GLY A 379 -2.03 20.55 13.91
CA GLY A 379 -1.87 21.97 13.54
C GLY A 379 -0.58 22.26 12.77
N PRO A 380 0.60 21.89 13.29
CA PRO A 380 1.86 21.99 12.56
C PRO A 380 1.85 21.24 11.22
N ALA A 381 1.28 20.04 11.17
CA ALA A 381 1.18 19.26 9.95
C ALA A 381 0.33 19.96 8.87
N LEU A 382 -0.80 20.54 9.26
CA LEU A 382 -1.66 21.32 8.37
C LEU A 382 -0.91 22.54 7.80
N ASN A 383 -0.27 23.32 8.66
CA ASN A 383 0.49 24.50 8.24
C ASN A 383 1.58 24.12 7.22
N ASN A 384 2.34 23.06 7.49
CA ASN A 384 3.40 22.58 6.59
C ASN A 384 2.81 22.08 5.24
N THR A 385 1.69 21.37 5.28
CA THR A 385 1.02 20.82 4.08
C THR A 385 0.52 21.93 3.17
N LEU A 386 -0.05 23.01 3.72
CA LEU A 386 -0.54 24.14 2.94
C LEU A 386 0.56 24.96 2.24
N LEU A 387 1.82 24.78 2.65
CA LEU A 387 2.98 25.41 2.01
C LEU A 387 3.52 24.60 0.82
N LEU A 388 3.11 23.34 0.65
CA LEU A 388 3.56 22.49 -0.46
C LEU A 388 3.05 23.02 -1.80
N LYS A 389 3.93 23.03 -2.78
CA LYS A 389 3.63 23.47 -4.17
C LYS A 389 3.38 22.31 -5.14
N SER A 390 3.79 21.10 -4.75
CA SER A 390 3.59 19.89 -5.54
C SER A 390 3.46 18.67 -4.63
N HIS A 391 2.91 17.59 -5.19
CA HIS A 391 2.63 16.34 -4.50
C HIS A 391 3.21 15.15 -5.27
N ASP A 392 3.29 13.98 -4.63
CA ASP A 392 3.59 12.73 -5.32
C ASP A 392 2.50 12.40 -6.36
N ASP A 393 2.86 11.67 -7.42
CA ASP A 393 1.95 11.33 -8.52
C ASP A 393 0.68 10.59 -8.08
N GLY A 394 0.76 9.84 -6.99
CA GLY A 394 -0.36 9.13 -6.38
C GLY A 394 -1.11 9.92 -5.29
N ASN A 395 -0.72 11.18 -5.04
CA ASN A 395 -1.26 12.00 -3.96
C ASN A 395 -1.76 13.37 -4.47
N SER A 396 -2.41 14.14 -3.61
CA SER A 396 -2.93 15.47 -3.92
C SER A 396 -3.09 16.30 -2.64
N LEU A 397 -3.30 17.61 -2.78
CA LEU A 397 -3.58 18.47 -1.63
C LEU A 397 -4.85 18.01 -0.89
N SER A 398 -5.93 17.74 -1.62
CA SER A 398 -7.19 17.30 -1.01
C SER A 398 -7.04 15.94 -0.30
N ASN A 399 -6.21 15.02 -0.78
CA ASN A 399 -5.98 13.76 -0.06
C ASN A 399 -5.19 13.97 1.23
N LEU A 400 -4.19 14.87 1.24
CA LEU A 400 -3.46 15.24 2.46
C LEU A 400 -4.37 15.94 3.47
N LEU A 401 -5.18 16.90 3.02
CA LEU A 401 -6.15 17.59 3.90
C LEU A 401 -7.19 16.63 4.46
N TRP A 402 -7.76 15.75 3.59
CA TRP A 402 -8.66 14.70 4.05
C TRP A 402 -8.02 13.83 5.13
N TRP A 403 -6.77 13.40 4.92
CA TRP A 403 -6.05 12.60 5.91
C TRP A 403 -5.89 13.36 7.22
N ILE A 404 -5.41 14.61 7.18
CA ILE A 404 -5.17 15.45 8.35
C ILE A 404 -6.49 15.67 9.12
N PHE A 405 -7.58 15.99 8.40
CA PHE A 405 -8.87 16.29 9.01
C PHE A 405 -9.58 15.05 9.57
N SER A 406 -9.31 13.87 9.02
CA SER A 406 -9.84 12.61 9.55
C SER A 406 -9.09 12.08 10.78
N GLN A 407 -7.92 12.65 11.14
CA GLN A 407 -7.20 12.23 12.35
C GLN A 407 -7.87 12.79 13.61
N ARG A 408 -8.15 11.91 14.58
CA ARG A 408 -8.59 12.38 15.91
C ARG A 408 -7.43 13.08 16.59
N GLN A 409 -7.68 14.27 17.13
CA GLN A 409 -6.77 14.83 18.11
C GLN A 409 -6.75 13.90 19.34
N MET A 410 -5.69 13.13 19.49
CA MET A 410 -5.47 12.48 20.77
C MET A 410 -5.20 13.59 21.80
N ARG A 411 -6.13 13.79 22.75
CA ARG A 411 -5.84 14.58 23.94
C ARG A 411 -4.74 13.81 24.67
N ILE A 412 -3.51 14.32 24.61
CA ILE A 412 -2.44 13.86 25.49
C ILE A 412 -2.97 14.11 26.90
N PRO A 413 -3.08 13.09 27.77
CA PRO A 413 -3.39 13.32 29.16
C PRO A 413 -2.31 14.24 29.73
N GLN A 414 -2.72 15.37 30.28
CA GLN A 414 -1.83 16.32 30.98
C GLN A 414 -1.23 15.67 32.23
#